data_9dc8be3ef124a6229d9d90655346f2f6
#
_entry.id   9dc8be3ef124a6229d9d90655346f2f6
#
_cell.length_a   1.000
_cell.length_b   1.000
_cell.length_c   1.000
_cell.angle_alpha   90.00
_cell.angle_beta   90.00
_cell.angle_gamma   90.00
#
_symmetry.space_group_name_H-M   'P 1'
#
loop_
_entity.id
_entity.type
_entity.pdbx_description
1 polymer ?
#
loop_
_entity_poly.entity_id
_entity_poly.type
_entity_poly.pdbx_seq_one_letter_code
_entity_poly.pdbx_strand_id
1 'polypeptide(L)'
;MRNLLGHSRLGDMLVKRGKITSDQLTTALQAQRGTEKPLGRILLQEKMVSRLDLHMILGKQMMLRGAATCVLAMTAFSAMKGKDAQAEYIKDVPAQLSMSITNEFSKMAAYPALFGTSEKRNKDLKAFTKWTGMFDRFDRSLKTQRGMAAMHKMQGELHSLKGQPLVAMAAAVNKMMNAKPYTGDAKLWGKSDYWATPVEFMERGGDCEDYAIAKYTALRALGVPEERMRVAIVQDLKKNIPHAILIVYTDQGPYALDNQNRNLVNGAQMKRYKPIFSINRTAWWLHSAPRAQTQMASAR
;
A
#
# COMPACT_ATOMS: atom_id res chain seq x y z
N MET A 1 13.48 3.72 34.87
CA MET A 1 13.09 3.01 33.62
C MET A 1 12.83 3.99 32.48
N ARG A 2 13.89 4.60 31.97
CA ARG A 2 13.88 5.43 30.75
C ARG A 2 14.87 4.80 29.78
N ASN A 3 14.51 4.61 28.52
CA ASN A 3 15.30 4.12 27.38
C ASN A 3 15.10 2.64 27.00
N LEU A 4 13.91 2.29 26.45
CA LEU A 4 13.72 1.09 25.65
C LEU A 4 13.00 1.32 24.31
N LEU A 5 12.73 2.57 23.92
CA LEU A 5 12.26 2.94 22.59
C LEU A 5 13.24 3.97 22.01
N GLY A 6 14.39 3.48 21.55
CA GLY A 6 15.33 4.28 20.78
C GLY A 6 14.67 4.77 19.49
N HIS A 7 14.07 5.96 19.55
CA HIS A 7 13.68 6.69 18.38
C HIS A 7 14.97 6.99 17.59
N SER A 8 15.24 6.23 16.55
CA SER A 8 16.38 6.49 15.68
C SER A 8 16.09 7.80 14.92
N ARG A 9 16.54 8.92 15.50
CA ARG A 9 16.46 10.24 14.89
C ARG A 9 17.36 10.27 13.65
N LEU A 10 17.01 11.09 12.66
CA LEU A 10 17.76 11.23 11.41
C LEU A 10 19.27 11.42 11.66
N GLY A 11 19.63 12.28 12.62
CA GLY A 11 21.02 12.54 13.00
C GLY A 11 21.74 11.28 13.49
N ASP A 12 21.14 10.54 14.42
CA ASP A 12 21.72 9.32 14.98
C ASP A 12 21.94 8.24 13.90
N MET A 13 21.03 8.15 12.92
CA MET A 13 21.17 7.21 11.80
C MET A 13 22.28 7.60 10.84
N LEU A 14 22.52 8.89 10.63
CA LEU A 14 23.62 9.40 9.81
C LEU A 14 24.98 9.12 10.46
N VAL A 15 25.10 9.37 11.76
CA VAL A 15 26.31 9.07 12.56
C VAL A 15 26.58 7.55 12.56
N LYS A 16 25.59 6.73 12.89
CA LYS A 16 25.71 5.26 12.93
C LYS A 16 26.16 4.66 11.60
N ARG A 17 25.92 5.36 10.50
CA ARG A 17 26.35 4.94 9.14
C ARG A 17 27.63 5.60 8.66
N GLY A 18 28.29 6.35 9.52
CA GLY A 18 29.53 7.04 9.17
C GLY A 18 29.35 8.11 8.07
N LYS A 19 28.12 8.65 7.89
CA LYS A 19 27.86 9.69 6.89
C LYS A 19 28.18 11.09 7.43
N ILE A 20 28.09 11.26 8.75
CA ILE A 20 28.56 12.44 9.50
C ILE A 20 29.20 11.98 10.81
N THR A 21 30.05 12.82 11.39
CA THR A 21 30.59 12.62 12.73
C THR A 21 29.63 13.13 13.80
N SER A 22 29.86 12.75 15.07
CA SER A 22 29.08 13.27 16.20
C SER A 22 29.22 14.80 16.35
N ASP A 23 30.41 15.32 16.06
CA ASP A 23 30.68 16.77 16.11
C ASP A 23 29.94 17.53 15.00
N GLN A 24 29.93 16.98 13.80
CA GLN A 24 29.13 17.52 12.69
C GLN A 24 27.63 17.52 13.00
N LEU A 25 27.11 16.47 13.66
CA LEU A 25 25.74 16.44 14.11
C LEU A 25 25.46 17.53 15.14
N THR A 26 26.36 17.69 16.11
CA THR A 26 26.23 18.73 17.15
C THR A 26 26.21 20.12 16.57
N THR A 27 27.10 20.42 15.63
CA THR A 27 27.13 21.69 14.88
C THR A 27 25.84 21.96 14.11
N ALA A 28 25.34 20.94 13.40
CA ALA A 28 24.09 21.04 12.65
C ALA A 28 22.86 21.25 13.57
N LEU A 29 22.84 20.62 14.75
CA LEU A 29 21.77 20.81 15.76
C LEU A 29 21.84 22.20 16.40
N GLN A 30 23.04 22.77 16.62
CA GLN A 30 23.21 24.14 17.08
C GLN A 30 22.70 25.14 16.04
N ALA A 31 23.06 24.96 14.78
CA ALA A 31 22.55 25.76 13.66
C ALA A 31 21.02 25.67 13.51
N GLN A 32 20.44 24.53 13.87
CA GLN A 32 18.98 24.36 13.84
C GLN A 32 18.25 25.15 14.92
N ARG A 33 18.84 25.35 16.11
CA ARG A 33 18.18 26.07 17.22
C ARG A 33 17.89 27.53 16.92
N GLY A 34 18.58 28.11 15.95
CA GLY A 34 18.36 29.49 15.51
C GLY A 34 17.48 29.64 14.26
N THR A 35 16.95 28.52 13.72
CA THR A 35 16.18 28.54 12.46
C THR A 35 15.03 27.53 12.50
N GLU A 36 13.92 27.82 11.81
CA GLU A 36 12.82 26.86 11.65
C GLU A 36 13.11 25.76 10.59
N LYS A 37 14.35 25.68 10.10
CA LYS A 37 14.71 24.75 9.02
C LYS A 37 14.83 23.32 9.54
N PRO A 38 14.31 22.33 8.78
CA PRO A 38 14.52 20.92 9.11
C PRO A 38 16.01 20.54 9.10
N LEU A 39 16.45 19.69 10.03
CA LEU A 39 17.86 19.25 10.15
C LEU A 39 18.44 18.72 8.82
N GLY A 40 17.67 17.98 8.05
CA GLY A 40 18.12 17.46 6.74
C GLY A 40 18.46 18.57 5.74
N ARG A 41 17.76 19.72 5.79
CA ARG A 41 18.06 20.86 4.93
C ARG A 41 19.35 21.57 5.34
N ILE A 42 19.61 21.67 6.64
CA ILE A 42 20.85 22.25 7.19
C ILE A 42 22.05 21.39 6.78
N LEU A 43 21.96 20.08 6.97
CA LEU A 43 23.02 19.14 6.59
C LEU A 43 23.35 19.18 5.09
N LEU A 44 22.35 19.42 4.24
CA LEU A 44 22.55 19.61 2.78
C LEU A 44 23.19 20.97 2.46
N GLN A 45 22.77 22.05 3.11
CA GLN A 45 23.31 23.39 2.92
C GLN A 45 24.81 23.47 3.32
N GLU A 46 25.12 22.83 4.46
CA GLU A 46 26.49 22.72 4.96
C GLU A 46 27.33 21.65 4.24
N LYS A 47 26.79 21.05 3.17
CA LYS A 47 27.46 19.98 2.38
C LYS A 47 27.94 18.78 3.21
N MET A 48 27.38 18.56 4.41
CA MET A 48 27.73 17.46 5.31
C MET A 48 27.20 16.12 4.82
N VAL A 49 26.12 16.12 4.02
CA VAL A 49 25.53 14.90 3.41
C VAL A 49 25.12 15.19 1.97
N SER A 50 25.12 14.14 1.14
CA SER A 50 24.56 14.22 -0.20
C SER A 50 23.02 14.08 -0.18
N ARG A 51 22.35 14.58 -1.23
CA ARG A 51 20.90 14.36 -1.41
C ARG A 51 20.55 12.87 -1.42
N LEU A 52 21.41 12.05 -2.02
CA LEU A 52 21.23 10.61 -2.10
C LEU A 52 21.32 9.94 -0.72
N ASP A 53 22.29 10.32 0.11
CA ASP A 53 22.43 9.81 1.47
C ASP A 53 21.22 10.14 2.34
N LEU A 54 20.73 11.39 2.21
CA LEU A 54 19.56 11.84 2.95
C LEU A 54 18.30 11.07 2.54
N HIS A 55 18.08 10.87 1.25
CA HIS A 55 16.93 10.09 0.76
C HIS A 55 16.99 8.62 1.19
N MET A 56 18.17 7.99 1.15
CA MET A 56 18.33 6.62 1.62
C MET A 56 18.02 6.45 3.11
N ILE A 57 18.39 7.44 3.92
CA ILE A 57 18.19 7.35 5.38
C ILE A 57 16.77 7.71 5.78
N LEU A 58 16.15 8.70 5.15
CA LEU A 58 14.75 9.05 5.36
C LEU A 58 13.82 7.91 4.93
N GLY A 59 14.11 7.24 3.82
CA GLY A 59 13.36 6.04 3.40
C GLY A 59 13.44 4.91 4.44
N LYS A 60 14.62 4.66 5.04
CA LYS A 60 14.77 3.67 6.12
C LYS A 60 14.13 4.12 7.44
N GLN A 61 14.14 5.39 7.76
CA GLN A 61 13.48 5.92 8.96
C GLN A 61 11.95 5.76 8.85
N MET A 62 11.41 5.95 7.66
CA MET A 62 9.98 5.74 7.38
C MET A 62 9.60 4.26 7.49
N MET A 63 10.48 3.34 7.03
CA MET A 63 10.31 1.89 7.22
C MET A 63 10.35 1.46 8.69
N LEU A 64 11.29 1.98 9.47
CA LEU A 64 11.40 1.66 10.90
C LEU A 64 10.21 2.19 11.69
N ARG A 65 9.67 3.34 11.34
CA ARG A 65 8.45 3.89 11.97
C ARG A 65 7.20 3.09 11.58
N GLY A 66 7.08 2.67 10.33
CA GLY A 66 6.01 1.79 9.88
C GLY A 66 6.08 0.39 10.51
N ALA A 67 7.27 -0.21 10.59
CA ALA A 67 7.50 -1.50 11.24
C ALA A 67 7.29 -1.43 12.76
N ALA A 68 7.71 -0.34 13.43
CA ALA A 68 7.51 -0.15 14.87
C ALA A 68 6.01 -0.02 15.23
N THR A 69 5.22 0.66 14.40
CA THR A 69 3.76 0.73 14.59
C THR A 69 3.10 -0.64 14.42
N CYS A 70 3.56 -1.45 13.48
CA CYS A 70 3.07 -2.82 13.32
C CYS A 70 3.49 -3.74 14.48
N VAL A 71 4.71 -3.60 15.01
CA VAL A 71 5.21 -4.42 16.14
C VAL A 71 4.52 -4.01 17.45
N LEU A 72 4.30 -2.72 17.71
CA LEU A 72 3.54 -2.25 18.88
C LEU A 72 2.06 -2.67 18.83
N ALA A 73 1.45 -2.71 17.65
CA ALA A 73 0.11 -3.26 17.47
C ALA A 73 0.07 -4.77 17.78
N MET A 74 1.14 -5.52 17.49
CA MET A 74 1.21 -6.96 17.79
C MET A 74 1.40 -7.27 19.27
N THR A 75 2.13 -6.46 20.04
CA THR A 75 2.32 -6.68 21.48
C THR A 75 1.12 -6.25 22.32
N ALA A 76 0.36 -5.23 21.90
CA ALA A 76 -0.90 -4.85 22.54
C ALA A 76 -2.02 -5.88 22.27
N PHE A 77 -1.91 -6.67 21.21
CA PHE A 77 -2.93 -7.63 20.79
C PHE A 77 -3.00 -8.91 21.65
N SER A 78 -1.95 -9.22 22.40
CA SER A 78 -1.96 -10.39 23.31
C SER A 78 -2.83 -10.20 24.56
N ALA A 79 -3.31 -9.00 24.83
CA ALA A 79 -4.01 -8.65 26.07
C ALA A 79 -5.53 -8.43 25.92
N MET A 80 -6.09 -8.46 24.70
CA MET A 80 -7.52 -8.17 24.50
C MET A 80 -8.26 -9.37 23.87
N LYS A 81 -8.72 -10.29 24.71
CA LYS A 81 -9.87 -11.15 24.41
C LYS A 81 -11.15 -10.33 24.61
N GLY A 82 -11.96 -10.19 23.57
CA GLY A 82 -13.34 -9.82 23.78
C GLY A 82 -14.02 -9.05 22.64
N LYS A 83 -15.04 -9.69 22.11
CA LYS A 83 -16.25 -9.22 21.41
C LYS A 83 -16.11 -8.88 19.92
N ASP A 84 -16.87 -9.68 19.18
CA ASP A 84 -17.18 -9.53 17.75
C ASP A 84 -17.80 -8.14 17.48
N ALA A 85 -17.00 -7.26 16.87
CA ALA A 85 -17.55 -6.10 16.18
C ALA A 85 -17.75 -6.51 14.74
N GLN A 86 -18.95 -6.91 14.39
CA GLN A 86 -19.40 -6.95 13.00
C GLN A 86 -19.16 -5.57 12.40
N ALA A 87 -18.28 -5.50 11.42
CA ALA A 87 -18.16 -4.34 10.55
C ALA A 87 -19.52 -4.18 9.86
N GLU A 88 -20.27 -3.18 10.26
CA GLU A 88 -21.52 -2.80 9.64
C GLU A 88 -21.20 -2.26 8.25
N TYR A 89 -21.43 -3.11 7.28
CA TYR A 89 -21.12 -2.88 5.88
C TYR A 89 -21.98 -1.77 5.30
N ILE A 90 -21.42 -1.05 4.38
CA ILE A 90 -22.04 -0.15 3.43
C ILE A 90 -23.37 -0.76 2.95
N LYS A 91 -24.47 -0.38 3.58
CA LYS A 91 -25.81 -0.68 3.11
C LYS A 91 -26.21 0.17 1.91
N ASP A 92 -25.44 1.22 1.60
CA ASP A 92 -25.75 2.21 0.59
C ASP A 92 -24.62 2.45 -0.41
N VAL A 93 -24.05 1.38 -0.95
CA VAL A 93 -23.62 1.45 -2.35
C VAL A 93 -24.92 1.50 -3.14
N PRO A 94 -25.19 2.52 -4.00
CA PRO A 94 -26.40 2.55 -4.79
C PRO A 94 -26.62 1.16 -5.39
N ALA A 95 -27.84 0.64 -5.35
CA ALA A 95 -28.18 -0.72 -5.81
C ALA A 95 -27.72 -1.01 -7.26
N GLN A 96 -27.42 0.04 -8.02
CA GLN A 96 -26.78 0.02 -9.33
C GLN A 96 -25.30 -0.38 -9.30
N LEU A 97 -24.61 -0.31 -8.15
CA LEU A 97 -23.25 -0.86 -7.93
C LEU A 97 -23.29 -2.26 -7.34
N SER A 98 -24.39 -2.67 -6.71
CA SER A 98 -24.66 -4.05 -6.34
C SER A 98 -25.27 -4.80 -7.53
N MET A 99 -24.55 -4.79 -8.65
CA MET A 99 -24.99 -5.59 -9.79
C MET A 99 -24.85 -7.07 -9.45
N SER A 100 -25.93 -7.80 -9.73
CA SER A 100 -26.01 -9.25 -9.72
C SER A 100 -24.64 -9.87 -9.99
N ILE A 101 -24.06 -10.43 -8.94
CA ILE A 101 -22.92 -11.33 -9.05
C ILE A 101 -23.42 -12.52 -9.85
N THR A 102 -23.29 -12.43 -11.16
CA THR A 102 -23.45 -13.60 -12.01
C THR A 102 -22.37 -14.58 -11.61
N ASN A 103 -22.70 -15.85 -11.54
CA ASN A 103 -21.86 -16.99 -11.10
C ASN A 103 -20.62 -17.23 -11.99
N GLU A 104 -20.12 -16.22 -12.69
CA GLU A 104 -19.01 -16.33 -13.63
C GLU A 104 -17.62 -16.45 -12.96
N PHE A 105 -17.52 -16.09 -11.67
CA PHE A 105 -16.26 -16.23 -10.94
C PHE A 105 -16.31 -17.48 -10.06
N SER A 106 -15.68 -18.56 -10.49
CA SER A 106 -15.51 -19.74 -9.66
C SER A 106 -14.82 -19.39 -8.34
N LYS A 107 -15.35 -19.87 -7.21
CA LYS A 107 -14.69 -19.73 -5.90
C LYS A 107 -13.45 -20.61 -5.88
N MET A 108 -12.28 -20.00 -5.94
CA MET A 108 -11.06 -20.74 -5.62
C MET A 108 -11.04 -21.04 -4.11
N ALA A 109 -10.78 -22.29 -3.75
CA ALA A 109 -10.78 -22.75 -2.36
C ALA A 109 -9.75 -22.01 -1.49
N ALA A 110 -8.60 -21.62 -2.07
CA ALA A 110 -7.60 -20.75 -1.48
C ALA A 110 -6.76 -20.11 -2.59
N TYR A 111 -6.37 -18.84 -2.39
CA TYR A 111 -5.43 -18.17 -3.29
C TYR A 111 -3.99 -18.45 -2.85
N PRO A 112 -3.07 -18.69 -3.79
CA PRO A 112 -1.67 -18.93 -3.46
C PRO A 112 -1.08 -17.70 -2.76
N ALA A 113 -0.15 -17.97 -1.84
CA ALA A 113 0.59 -16.91 -1.18
C ALA A 113 1.37 -16.07 -2.20
N LEU A 114 1.45 -14.75 -1.98
CA LEU A 114 2.12 -13.85 -2.91
C LEU A 114 3.63 -14.15 -2.96
N PHE A 115 4.17 -14.24 -4.17
CA PHE A 115 5.60 -14.36 -4.44
C PHE A 115 6.30 -15.50 -3.68
N GLY A 116 5.58 -16.60 -3.40
CA GLY A 116 6.14 -17.74 -2.67
C GLY A 116 6.43 -17.49 -1.18
N THR A 117 5.87 -16.45 -0.58
CA THR A 117 6.05 -16.16 0.85
C THR A 117 5.12 -17.00 1.74
N SER A 118 5.39 -17.04 3.04
CA SER A 118 4.42 -17.48 4.04
C SER A 118 3.53 -16.28 4.44
N GLU A 119 2.23 -16.53 4.55
CA GLU A 119 1.24 -15.48 4.88
C GLU A 119 0.55 -15.77 6.22
N LYS A 120 0.39 -14.72 7.03
CA LYS A 120 -0.50 -14.73 8.20
C LYS A 120 -1.65 -13.76 7.95
N ARG A 121 -2.87 -14.29 7.87
CA ARG A 121 -4.09 -13.52 7.65
C ARG A 121 -4.68 -13.01 8.97
N ASN A 122 -5.16 -11.76 8.98
CA ASN A 122 -5.94 -11.19 10.08
C ASN A 122 -7.11 -10.36 9.50
N LYS A 123 -8.25 -10.37 10.18
CA LYS A 123 -9.44 -9.61 9.82
C LYS A 123 -9.52 -8.24 10.52
N ASP A 124 -8.72 -7.98 11.54
CA ASP A 124 -8.73 -6.70 12.25
C ASP A 124 -7.96 -5.65 11.44
N LEU A 125 -8.68 -4.68 10.89
CA LEU A 125 -8.16 -3.58 10.07
C LEU A 125 -7.95 -2.29 10.86
N LYS A 126 -8.21 -2.26 12.19
CA LYS A 126 -8.15 -1.03 13.00
C LYS A 126 -6.81 -0.31 12.95
N ALA A 127 -5.71 -1.05 12.80
CA ALA A 127 -4.37 -0.47 12.69
C ALA A 127 -4.11 0.24 11.34
N PHE A 128 -4.95 -0.02 10.32
CA PHE A 128 -4.77 0.50 8.97
C PHE A 128 -5.61 1.76 8.74
N THR A 129 -5.40 2.78 9.58
CA THR A 129 -6.23 4.01 9.61
C THR A 129 -6.23 4.78 8.30
N LYS A 130 -5.15 4.72 7.50
CA LYS A 130 -5.11 5.34 6.18
C LYS A 130 -6.04 4.63 5.21
N TRP A 131 -6.01 3.29 5.19
CA TRP A 131 -6.88 2.47 4.37
C TRP A 131 -8.36 2.67 4.73
N THR A 132 -8.72 2.50 6.00
CA THR A 132 -10.09 2.67 6.46
C THR A 132 -10.57 4.10 6.30
N GLY A 133 -9.76 5.08 6.72
CA GLY A 133 -10.10 6.50 6.60
C GLY A 133 -10.20 7.00 5.14
N MET A 134 -9.46 6.39 4.20
CA MET A 134 -9.62 6.66 2.77
C MET A 134 -11.00 6.19 2.30
N PHE A 135 -11.44 4.98 2.66
CA PHE A 135 -12.78 4.51 2.31
C PHE A 135 -13.88 5.32 2.98
N ASP A 136 -13.70 5.74 4.24
CA ASP A 136 -14.66 6.64 4.90
C ASP A 136 -14.81 7.98 4.16
N ARG A 137 -13.71 8.53 3.63
CA ARG A 137 -13.78 9.74 2.79
C ARG A 137 -14.43 9.45 1.44
N PHE A 138 -14.10 8.31 0.84
CA PHE A 138 -14.70 7.89 -0.41
C PHE A 138 -16.22 7.74 -0.29
N ASP A 139 -16.70 7.04 0.73
CA ASP A 139 -18.12 6.84 0.97
C ASP A 139 -18.85 8.17 1.21
N ARG A 140 -18.22 9.13 1.90
CA ARG A 140 -18.77 10.51 2.00
C ARG A 140 -18.78 11.23 0.66
N SER A 141 -17.75 11.07 -0.15
CA SER A 141 -17.68 11.73 -1.47
C SER A 141 -18.79 11.24 -2.41
N LEU A 142 -19.15 9.96 -2.34
CA LEU A 142 -20.24 9.37 -3.13
C LEU A 142 -21.62 9.97 -2.83
N LYS A 143 -21.78 10.65 -1.69
CA LYS A 143 -23.01 11.38 -1.33
C LYS A 143 -23.07 12.78 -1.92
N THR A 144 -22.00 13.25 -2.57
CA THR A 144 -21.92 14.56 -3.22
C THR A 144 -22.20 14.45 -4.72
N GLN A 145 -22.78 15.49 -5.32
CA GLN A 145 -22.99 15.53 -6.77
C GLN A 145 -21.67 15.33 -7.55
N ARG A 146 -20.58 15.95 -7.09
CA ARG A 146 -19.25 15.83 -7.69
C ARG A 146 -18.74 14.39 -7.65
N GLY A 147 -18.82 13.73 -6.51
CA GLY A 147 -18.37 12.35 -6.34
C GLY A 147 -19.19 11.37 -7.17
N MET A 148 -20.53 11.53 -7.19
CA MET A 148 -21.40 10.75 -8.06
C MET A 148 -21.05 10.92 -9.54
N ALA A 149 -20.86 12.16 -10.01
CA ALA A 149 -20.49 12.44 -11.40
C ALA A 149 -19.15 11.81 -11.79
N ALA A 150 -18.13 11.90 -10.92
CA ALA A 150 -16.83 11.28 -11.15
C ALA A 150 -16.93 9.75 -11.26
N MET A 151 -17.74 9.12 -10.41
CA MET A 151 -17.95 7.67 -10.44
C MET A 151 -18.79 7.23 -11.63
N HIS A 152 -19.82 7.98 -12.02
CA HIS A 152 -20.59 7.70 -13.24
C HIS A 152 -19.70 7.78 -14.49
N LYS A 153 -18.82 8.76 -14.56
CA LYS A 153 -17.83 8.86 -15.65
C LYS A 153 -16.94 7.63 -15.70
N MET A 154 -16.37 7.23 -14.57
CA MET A 154 -15.54 6.03 -14.48
C MET A 154 -16.32 4.78 -14.90
N GLN A 155 -17.57 4.63 -14.45
CA GLN A 155 -18.41 3.51 -14.84
C GLN A 155 -18.70 3.49 -16.35
N GLY A 156 -18.94 4.65 -16.95
CA GLY A 156 -19.11 4.77 -18.41
C GLY A 156 -17.87 4.29 -19.17
N GLU A 157 -16.68 4.70 -18.72
CA GLU A 157 -15.41 4.26 -19.28
C GLU A 157 -15.17 2.74 -19.12
N LEU A 158 -15.69 2.15 -18.05
CA LEU A 158 -15.59 0.71 -17.76
C LEU A 158 -16.69 -0.14 -18.38
N HIS A 159 -17.76 0.46 -18.91
CA HIS A 159 -18.97 -0.28 -19.30
C HIS A 159 -18.70 -1.40 -20.30
N SER A 160 -17.85 -1.16 -21.30
CA SER A 160 -17.49 -2.14 -22.34
C SER A 160 -16.66 -3.32 -21.80
N LEU A 161 -16.13 -3.22 -20.59
CA LEU A 161 -15.32 -4.26 -19.96
C LEU A 161 -16.16 -5.26 -19.15
N LYS A 162 -17.43 -4.92 -18.89
CA LYS A 162 -18.31 -5.76 -18.09
C LYS A 162 -18.56 -7.10 -18.79
N GLY A 163 -18.41 -8.20 -18.04
CA GLY A 163 -18.56 -9.56 -18.56
C GLY A 163 -17.37 -10.08 -19.38
N GLN A 164 -16.30 -9.28 -19.53
CA GLN A 164 -15.06 -9.73 -20.15
C GLN A 164 -14.29 -10.68 -19.20
N PRO A 165 -13.43 -11.56 -19.72
CA PRO A 165 -12.53 -12.36 -18.88
C PRO A 165 -11.73 -11.49 -17.91
N LEU A 166 -11.55 -11.96 -16.67
CA LEU A 166 -10.92 -11.16 -15.60
C LEU A 166 -9.53 -10.62 -15.97
N VAL A 167 -8.73 -11.40 -16.72
CA VAL A 167 -7.42 -10.95 -17.21
C VAL A 167 -7.57 -9.75 -18.16
N ALA A 168 -8.56 -9.78 -19.04
CA ALA A 168 -8.83 -8.68 -19.96
C ALA A 168 -9.31 -7.42 -19.23
N MET A 169 -10.23 -7.56 -18.26
CA MET A 169 -10.66 -6.47 -17.40
C MET A 169 -9.47 -5.87 -16.63
N ALA A 170 -8.63 -6.71 -16.04
CA ALA A 170 -7.45 -6.28 -15.29
C ALA A 170 -6.45 -5.52 -16.18
N ALA A 171 -6.20 -6.00 -17.40
CA ALA A 171 -5.30 -5.34 -18.35
C ALA A 171 -5.84 -3.96 -18.77
N ALA A 172 -7.12 -3.89 -19.10
CA ALA A 172 -7.77 -2.64 -19.51
C ALA A 172 -7.80 -1.61 -18.36
N VAL A 173 -8.15 -2.02 -17.14
CA VAL A 173 -8.12 -1.16 -15.95
C VAL A 173 -6.69 -0.70 -15.64
N ASN A 174 -5.68 -1.58 -15.77
CA ASN A 174 -4.29 -1.19 -15.58
C ASN A 174 -3.88 -0.09 -16.58
N LYS A 175 -4.20 -0.29 -17.87
CA LYS A 175 -3.91 0.69 -18.92
C LYS A 175 -4.62 2.01 -18.69
N MET A 176 -5.92 1.99 -18.35
CA MET A 176 -6.72 3.19 -18.14
C MET A 176 -6.20 4.01 -16.94
N MET A 177 -5.94 3.37 -15.80
CA MET A 177 -5.44 4.08 -14.63
C MET A 177 -4.01 4.56 -14.83
N ASN A 178 -3.14 3.80 -15.51
CA ASN A 178 -1.77 4.21 -15.80
C ASN A 178 -1.67 5.39 -16.78
N ALA A 179 -2.76 5.76 -17.45
CA ALA A 179 -2.82 6.97 -18.26
C ALA A 179 -2.99 8.27 -17.44
N LYS A 180 -3.31 8.16 -16.14
CA LYS A 180 -3.41 9.31 -15.24
C LYS A 180 -2.00 9.83 -14.88
N PRO A 181 -1.86 11.13 -14.55
CA PRO A 181 -0.56 11.69 -14.18
C PRO A 181 -0.08 11.14 -12.84
N TYR A 182 1.21 10.74 -12.78
CA TYR A 182 1.87 10.41 -11.53
C TYR A 182 2.33 11.68 -10.83
N THR A 183 1.86 11.90 -9.61
CA THR A 183 2.23 13.07 -8.81
C THR A 183 2.25 12.67 -7.33
N GLY A 184 3.40 12.90 -6.67
CA GLY A 184 3.54 12.55 -5.26
C GLY A 184 2.72 13.46 -4.33
N ASP A 185 2.38 12.94 -3.20
CA ASP A 185 1.53 13.51 -2.15
C ASP A 185 1.93 14.90 -1.68
N ALA A 186 3.23 15.11 -1.49
CA ALA A 186 3.73 16.42 -1.05
C ALA A 186 3.34 17.55 -2.02
N LYS A 187 3.27 17.24 -3.33
CA LYS A 187 2.88 18.21 -4.36
C LYS A 187 1.36 18.35 -4.46
N LEU A 188 0.61 17.23 -4.37
CA LEU A 188 -0.85 17.25 -4.52
C LEU A 188 -1.57 17.75 -3.26
N TRP A 189 -1.10 17.31 -2.09
CA TRP A 189 -1.84 17.41 -0.84
C TRP A 189 -1.10 18.17 0.26
N GLY A 190 0.18 18.55 0.04
CA GLY A 190 1.04 19.13 1.07
C GLY A 190 1.33 18.14 2.23
N LYS A 191 1.13 16.85 2.01
CA LYS A 191 1.30 15.77 2.99
C LYS A 191 2.37 14.80 2.51
N SER A 192 3.00 14.07 3.44
CA SER A 192 4.07 13.12 3.10
C SER A 192 3.56 11.74 2.69
N ASP A 193 2.30 11.43 2.96
CA ASP A 193 1.72 10.10 2.74
C ASP A 193 0.19 10.23 2.93
N TYR A 194 -0.52 10.49 1.84
CA TYR A 194 -1.97 10.67 1.80
C TYR A 194 -2.58 9.70 0.78
N TRP A 195 -3.39 8.79 1.23
CA TRP A 195 -4.07 7.82 0.37
C TRP A 195 -5.32 8.45 -0.23
N ALA A 196 -5.22 8.86 -1.49
CA ALA A 196 -6.33 9.52 -2.18
C ALA A 196 -7.51 8.57 -2.40
N THR A 197 -8.71 9.14 -2.33
CA THR A 197 -9.92 8.41 -2.72
C THR A 197 -9.94 8.18 -4.24
N PRO A 198 -10.67 7.18 -4.74
CA PRO A 198 -10.84 6.98 -6.17
C PRO A 198 -11.34 8.23 -6.91
N VAL A 199 -12.21 9.04 -6.29
CA VAL A 199 -12.68 10.32 -6.87
C VAL A 199 -11.53 11.32 -7.01
N GLU A 200 -10.75 11.50 -5.95
CA GLU A 200 -9.57 12.39 -5.94
C GLU A 200 -8.53 11.95 -6.97
N PHE A 201 -8.28 10.64 -7.07
CA PHE A 201 -7.37 10.07 -8.07
C PHE A 201 -7.84 10.29 -9.51
N MET A 202 -9.13 10.07 -9.79
CA MET A 202 -9.68 10.28 -11.13
C MET A 202 -9.54 11.72 -11.60
N GLU A 203 -9.56 12.68 -10.68
CA GLU A 203 -9.44 14.11 -10.97
C GLU A 203 -8.00 14.58 -11.10
N ARG A 204 -7.08 14.10 -10.24
CA ARG A 204 -5.76 14.70 -10.06
C ARG A 204 -4.59 13.74 -10.35
N GLY A 205 -4.86 12.45 -10.51
CA GLY A 205 -3.83 11.42 -10.43
C GLY A 205 -3.38 11.20 -8.99
N GLY A 206 -2.19 10.67 -8.79
CA GLY A 206 -1.67 10.35 -7.47
C GLY A 206 -0.33 9.61 -7.56
N ASP A 207 0.07 8.98 -6.46
CA ASP A 207 1.26 8.14 -6.44
C ASP A 207 0.92 6.62 -6.35
N CYS A 208 1.85 5.77 -5.94
CA CYS A 208 1.72 4.33 -6.20
C CYS A 208 0.51 3.67 -5.52
N GLU A 209 0.21 4.03 -4.27
CA GLU A 209 -0.95 3.49 -3.55
C GLU A 209 -2.27 3.97 -4.14
N ASP A 210 -2.33 5.22 -4.62
CA ASP A 210 -3.53 5.78 -5.23
C ASP A 210 -3.89 5.06 -6.53
N TYR A 211 -2.88 4.71 -7.35
CA TYR A 211 -3.08 3.85 -8.52
C TYR A 211 -3.60 2.47 -8.14
N ALA A 212 -3.03 1.85 -7.10
CA ALA A 212 -3.46 0.53 -6.65
C ALA A 212 -4.91 0.55 -6.15
N ILE A 213 -5.29 1.57 -5.36
CA ILE A 213 -6.65 1.80 -4.84
C ILE A 213 -7.65 2.07 -5.97
N ALA A 214 -7.30 2.93 -6.93
CA ALA A 214 -8.17 3.24 -8.06
C ALA A 214 -8.44 2.00 -8.93
N LYS A 215 -7.42 1.20 -9.22
CA LYS A 215 -7.56 -0.08 -9.96
C LYS A 215 -8.42 -1.07 -9.19
N TYR A 216 -8.19 -1.20 -7.88
CA TYR A 216 -9.00 -2.04 -7.00
C TYR A 216 -10.48 -1.65 -7.04
N THR A 217 -10.78 -0.36 -6.92
CA THR A 217 -12.16 0.15 -6.94
C THR A 217 -12.81 -0.03 -8.32
N ALA A 218 -12.07 0.20 -9.40
CA ALA A 218 -12.55 -0.01 -10.77
C ALA A 218 -12.92 -1.48 -11.02
N LEU A 219 -12.08 -2.43 -10.62
CA LEU A 219 -12.38 -3.85 -10.76
C LEU A 219 -13.55 -4.28 -9.89
N ARG A 220 -13.69 -3.73 -8.68
CA ARG A 220 -14.90 -3.95 -7.88
C ARG A 220 -16.16 -3.42 -8.56
N ALA A 221 -16.10 -2.25 -9.19
CA ALA A 221 -17.22 -1.69 -9.96
C ALA A 221 -17.61 -2.57 -11.17
N LEU A 222 -16.65 -3.35 -11.70
CA LEU A 222 -16.89 -4.37 -12.72
C LEU A 222 -17.43 -5.70 -12.16
N GLY A 223 -17.60 -5.81 -10.84
CA GLY A 223 -18.14 -7.01 -10.19
C GLY A 223 -17.07 -8.02 -9.74
N VAL A 224 -15.79 -7.68 -9.80
CA VAL A 224 -14.73 -8.59 -9.34
C VAL A 224 -14.86 -8.79 -7.82
N PRO A 225 -14.95 -10.03 -7.32
CA PRO A 225 -15.08 -10.31 -5.91
C PRO A 225 -13.88 -9.81 -5.09
N GLU A 226 -14.16 -9.35 -3.87
CA GLU A 226 -13.19 -8.81 -2.94
C GLU A 226 -12.01 -9.75 -2.69
N GLU A 227 -12.30 -11.03 -2.57
CA GLU A 227 -11.32 -12.08 -2.25
C GLU A 227 -10.27 -12.25 -3.34
N ARG A 228 -10.62 -11.89 -4.58
CA ARG A 228 -9.71 -11.97 -5.73
C ARG A 228 -8.72 -10.82 -5.80
N MET A 229 -8.78 -9.86 -4.88
CA MET A 229 -7.96 -8.65 -4.97
C MET A 229 -7.29 -8.32 -3.65
N ARG A 230 -6.05 -7.86 -3.74
CA ARG A 230 -5.28 -7.33 -2.60
C ARG A 230 -4.38 -6.17 -3.06
N VAL A 231 -4.46 -5.03 -2.39
CA VAL A 231 -3.41 -4.02 -2.50
C VAL A 231 -2.21 -4.52 -1.71
N ALA A 232 -1.08 -4.68 -2.37
CA ALA A 232 0.14 -5.20 -1.76
C ALA A 232 1.17 -4.07 -1.61
N ILE A 233 1.63 -3.86 -0.39
CA ILE A 233 2.77 -3.01 -0.08
C ILE A 233 4.01 -3.88 -0.15
N VAL A 234 4.93 -3.47 -1.00
CA VAL A 234 6.12 -4.24 -1.36
C VAL A 234 7.38 -3.38 -1.24
N GLN A 235 8.53 -4.01 -1.08
CA GLN A 235 9.82 -3.40 -1.30
C GLN A 235 10.21 -3.61 -2.76
N ASP A 236 10.37 -2.54 -3.54
CA ASP A 236 11.01 -2.59 -4.86
C ASP A 236 12.51 -2.82 -4.67
N LEU A 237 12.97 -4.02 -4.98
CA LEU A 237 14.37 -4.42 -4.77
C LEU A 237 15.34 -3.71 -5.71
N LYS A 238 14.85 -3.26 -6.89
CA LYS A 238 15.67 -2.53 -7.86
C LYS A 238 15.90 -1.08 -7.44
N LYS A 239 14.84 -0.42 -6.94
CA LYS A 239 14.90 0.99 -6.52
C LYS A 239 15.20 1.14 -5.03
N ASN A 240 15.08 0.06 -4.26
CA ASN A 240 15.21 0.02 -2.80
C ASN A 240 14.27 1.00 -2.07
N ILE A 241 13.04 1.11 -2.55
CA ILE A 241 11.98 1.96 -1.97
C ILE A 241 10.71 1.15 -1.75
N PRO A 242 9.84 1.55 -0.81
CA PRO A 242 8.47 1.03 -0.73
C PRO A 242 7.70 1.33 -2.01
N HIS A 243 6.79 0.43 -2.36
CA HIS A 243 5.92 0.57 -3.51
C HIS A 243 4.58 -0.13 -3.25
N ALA A 244 3.53 0.31 -3.92
CA ALA A 244 2.20 -0.28 -3.84
C ALA A 244 1.74 -0.77 -5.20
N ILE A 245 1.17 -1.97 -5.24
CA ILE A 245 0.63 -2.60 -6.45
C ILE A 245 -0.70 -3.27 -6.13
N LEU A 246 -1.56 -3.45 -7.13
CA LEU A 246 -2.73 -4.29 -6.98
C LEU A 246 -2.43 -5.69 -7.47
N ILE A 247 -2.74 -6.69 -6.65
CA ILE A 247 -2.74 -8.11 -7.05
C ILE A 247 -4.16 -8.54 -7.35
N VAL A 248 -4.34 -9.21 -8.48
CA VAL A 248 -5.61 -9.80 -8.91
C VAL A 248 -5.40 -11.30 -9.16
N TYR A 249 -6.14 -12.13 -8.46
CA TYR A 249 -6.15 -13.58 -8.60
C TYR A 249 -7.11 -13.98 -9.70
N THR A 250 -6.58 -14.37 -10.84
CA THR A 250 -7.33 -14.87 -11.97
C THR A 250 -7.29 -16.39 -12.04
N ASP A 251 -8.05 -17.00 -12.94
CA ASP A 251 -8.02 -18.44 -13.17
C ASP A 251 -6.68 -18.91 -13.81
N GLN A 252 -5.90 -17.96 -14.33
CA GLN A 252 -4.54 -18.17 -14.86
C GLN A 252 -3.44 -17.89 -13.81
N GLY A 253 -3.82 -17.64 -12.55
CA GLY A 253 -2.92 -17.29 -11.46
C GLY A 253 -2.96 -15.80 -11.09
N PRO A 254 -2.08 -15.36 -10.17
CA PRO A 254 -2.03 -13.98 -9.73
C PRO A 254 -1.35 -13.08 -10.76
N TYR A 255 -1.94 -11.92 -11.02
CA TYR A 255 -1.35 -10.85 -11.81
C TYR A 255 -1.20 -9.59 -10.98
N ALA A 256 -0.09 -8.89 -11.18
CA ALA A 256 0.13 -7.57 -10.63
C ALA A 256 -0.22 -6.48 -11.63
N LEU A 257 -1.01 -5.53 -11.17
CA LEU A 257 -1.34 -4.29 -11.84
C LEU A 257 -0.51 -3.17 -11.21
N ASP A 258 0.52 -2.78 -11.92
CA ASP A 258 1.55 -1.85 -11.44
C ASP A 258 1.53 -0.56 -12.28
N ASN A 259 1.64 0.61 -11.65
CA ASN A 259 1.73 1.88 -12.37
C ASN A 259 3.09 2.06 -13.09
N GLN A 260 4.09 1.27 -12.73
CA GLN A 260 5.40 1.25 -13.40
C GLN A 260 5.45 0.30 -14.60
N ASN A 261 4.40 -0.50 -14.83
CA ASN A 261 4.32 -1.48 -15.92
C ASN A 261 3.05 -1.28 -16.74
N ARG A 262 3.21 -1.17 -18.06
CA ARG A 262 2.05 -1.07 -18.97
C ARG A 262 1.24 -2.37 -19.01
N ASN A 263 1.92 -3.50 -18.99
CA ASN A 263 1.33 -4.82 -19.06
C ASN A 263 1.16 -5.44 -17.67
N LEU A 264 0.23 -6.36 -17.57
CA LEU A 264 0.12 -7.21 -16.38
C LEU A 264 1.39 -8.03 -16.21
N VAL A 265 1.85 -8.17 -14.99
CA VAL A 265 3.00 -9.01 -14.66
C VAL A 265 2.49 -10.22 -13.88
N ASN A 266 2.86 -11.43 -14.34
CA ASN A 266 2.52 -12.65 -13.63
C ASN A 266 3.17 -12.62 -12.23
N GLY A 267 2.34 -12.69 -11.17
CA GLY A 267 2.79 -12.59 -9.78
C GLY A 267 3.73 -13.73 -9.37
N ALA A 268 3.59 -14.92 -9.96
CA ALA A 268 4.49 -16.04 -9.68
C ALA A 268 5.93 -15.81 -10.15
N GLN A 269 6.13 -14.94 -11.15
CA GLN A 269 7.44 -14.65 -11.76
C GLN A 269 8.06 -13.36 -11.22
N MET A 270 7.44 -12.69 -10.27
CA MET A 270 7.80 -11.35 -9.83
C MET A 270 8.94 -11.37 -8.82
N LYS A 271 10.18 -11.35 -9.33
CA LYS A 271 11.41 -11.30 -8.50
C LYS A 271 11.80 -9.88 -8.05
N ARG A 272 11.20 -8.85 -8.69
CA ARG A 272 11.53 -7.45 -8.41
C ARG A 272 11.02 -6.98 -7.06
N TYR A 273 9.92 -7.52 -6.59
CA TYR A 273 9.22 -7.06 -5.40
C TYR A 273 9.29 -8.09 -4.27
N LYS A 274 9.58 -7.61 -3.07
CA LYS A 274 9.46 -8.37 -1.83
C LYS A 274 8.22 -7.88 -1.09
N PRO A 275 7.17 -8.69 -0.94
CA PRO A 275 5.96 -8.26 -0.26
C PRO A 275 6.23 -8.07 1.24
N ILE A 276 5.63 -7.02 1.81
CA ILE A 276 5.67 -6.68 3.23
C ILE A 276 4.34 -7.08 3.85
N PHE A 277 3.25 -6.48 3.38
CA PHE A 277 1.89 -6.89 3.69
C PHE A 277 0.98 -6.64 2.49
N SER A 278 -0.17 -7.29 2.49
CA SER A 278 -1.24 -6.99 1.55
C SER A 278 -2.56 -6.84 2.29
N ILE A 279 -3.50 -6.10 1.69
CA ILE A 279 -4.75 -5.71 2.34
C ILE A 279 -5.87 -5.65 1.31
N ASN A 280 -7.07 -6.01 1.76
CA ASN A 280 -8.32 -5.67 1.11
C ASN A 280 -9.34 -5.18 2.17
N ARG A 281 -10.59 -5.00 1.83
CA ARG A 281 -11.59 -4.48 2.78
C ARG A 281 -12.01 -5.48 3.86
N THR A 282 -11.64 -6.75 3.74
CA THR A 282 -12.08 -7.82 4.66
C THR A 282 -10.96 -8.38 5.51
N ALA A 283 -9.71 -8.20 5.11
CA ALA A 283 -8.56 -8.76 5.81
C ALA A 283 -7.24 -8.14 5.33
N TRP A 284 -6.18 -8.40 6.07
CA TRP A 284 -4.83 -8.15 5.65
C TRP A 284 -3.95 -9.38 5.88
N TRP A 285 -2.83 -9.45 5.19
CA TRP A 285 -1.88 -10.56 5.22
C TRP A 285 -0.48 -10.02 5.45
N LEU A 286 0.18 -10.52 6.51
CA LEU A 286 1.59 -10.26 6.74
C LEU A 286 2.40 -11.30 5.95
N HIS A 287 3.39 -10.83 5.18
CA HIS A 287 4.27 -11.69 4.39
C HIS A 287 5.60 -11.90 5.10
N SER A 288 6.08 -13.14 5.12
CA SER A 288 7.38 -13.53 5.67
C SER A 288 8.11 -14.45 4.70
N ALA A 289 9.41 -14.64 4.90
CA ALA A 289 10.17 -15.61 4.11
C ALA A 289 9.51 -16.99 4.14
N PRO A 290 9.60 -17.77 3.06
CA PRO A 290 9.10 -19.16 3.07
C PRO A 290 9.68 -19.91 4.25
N ARG A 291 8.88 -20.70 4.94
CA ARG A 291 9.43 -21.67 5.91
C ARG A 291 10.26 -22.69 5.11
N ALA A 292 11.53 -22.84 5.46
CA ALA A 292 12.30 -23.97 4.98
C ALA A 292 11.51 -25.24 5.30
N GLN A 293 11.11 -26.01 4.28
CA GLN A 293 10.62 -27.36 4.49
C GLN A 293 11.81 -28.15 5.02
N THR A 294 11.81 -28.43 6.33
CA THR A 294 12.69 -29.44 6.89
C THR A 294 12.26 -30.75 6.23
N GLN A 295 12.98 -31.16 5.19
CA GLN A 295 12.90 -32.53 4.72
C GLN A 295 13.41 -33.37 5.89
N MET A 296 12.48 -33.98 6.63
CA MET A 296 12.83 -35.14 7.42
C MET A 296 13.22 -36.23 6.42
N ALA A 297 14.51 -36.36 6.18
CA ALA A 297 15.07 -37.56 5.60
C ALA A 297 14.73 -38.66 6.57
N SER A 298 13.71 -39.48 6.25
CA SER A 298 13.49 -40.77 6.88
C SER A 298 14.67 -41.62 6.47
N ALA A 299 15.67 -41.68 7.34
CA ALA A 299 16.66 -42.75 7.29
C ALA A 299 15.91 -44.11 7.47
N ARG A 300 15.91 -44.90 6.42
CA ARG A 300 15.68 -46.32 6.49
C ARG A 300 16.99 -47.01 6.73
#